data_2298d61ea0bf376a4b1e96727e897a2e
#
_entry.id   2298d61ea0bf376a4b1e96727e897a2e
#
_cell.length_a   1.000
_cell.length_b   1.000
_cell.length_c   1.000
_cell.angle_alpha   90.00
_cell.angle_beta   90.00
_cell.angle_gamma   90.00
#
_symmetry.space_group_name_H-M   'P 1'
#
loop_
_entity.id
_entity.type
_entity.pdbx_description
1 polymer ?
#
loop_
_entity_poly.entity_id
_entity_poly.type
_entity_poly.pdbx_seq_one_letter_code
_entity_poly.pdbx_strand_id
1 'polypeptide(L)'
;KAGRFAADHGVRRIALEMHPGFCVYNPGTCLRLREAVGDLIGANIDPSHLYWQGMDILEVIRALGEKKAIYYFHAKDTQMMPHNVRINGVLDTKSFTQAADRSWVFRTLGYGHGAQEWKQIVSMLKIMGYDDSVSIEHEDGLMSPKEGLEKAISFLKGCVITQDNTNMWWA
;
A
#
# COMPACT_ATOMS: atom_id res chain seq x y z
N LYS A 1 -21.95 -12.33 -7.92
CA LYS A 1 -22.29 -12.20 -9.36
C LYS A 1 -21.12 -11.59 -10.15
N ALA A 2 -20.58 -10.42 -9.77
CA ALA A 2 -19.49 -9.76 -10.50
C ALA A 2 -18.23 -10.63 -10.64
N GLY A 3 -17.77 -11.29 -9.57
CA GLY A 3 -16.60 -12.17 -9.61
C GLY A 3 -16.76 -13.35 -10.58
N ARG A 4 -17.95 -13.98 -10.60
CA ARG A 4 -18.23 -15.06 -11.55
C ARG A 4 -18.22 -14.55 -12.98
N PHE A 5 -18.89 -13.44 -13.25
CA PHE A 5 -18.89 -12.79 -14.55
C PHE A 5 -17.47 -12.48 -15.04
N ALA A 6 -16.63 -11.91 -14.16
CA ALA A 6 -15.23 -11.62 -14.47
C ALA A 6 -14.45 -12.90 -14.81
N ALA A 7 -14.61 -13.96 -14.02
CA ALA A 7 -13.96 -15.25 -14.27
C ALA A 7 -14.41 -15.88 -15.60
N ASP A 8 -15.70 -15.83 -15.92
CA ASP A 8 -16.25 -16.32 -17.18
C ASP A 8 -15.71 -15.55 -18.41
N HIS A 9 -15.19 -14.32 -18.19
CA HIS A 9 -14.53 -13.49 -19.20
C HIS A 9 -12.99 -13.50 -19.12
N GLY A 10 -12.41 -14.50 -18.45
CA GLY A 10 -10.98 -14.73 -18.41
C GLY A 10 -10.20 -13.89 -17.41
N VAL A 11 -10.86 -13.11 -16.54
CA VAL A 11 -10.20 -12.39 -15.45
C VAL A 11 -9.78 -13.39 -14.38
N ARG A 12 -8.47 -13.42 -14.09
CA ARG A 12 -7.90 -14.39 -13.14
C ARG A 12 -7.68 -13.80 -11.75
N ARG A 13 -7.57 -12.48 -11.62
CA ARG A 13 -7.30 -11.78 -10.37
C ARG A 13 -8.05 -10.44 -10.35
N ILE A 14 -8.66 -10.12 -9.22
CA ILE A 14 -9.23 -8.80 -8.92
C ILE A 14 -8.53 -8.32 -7.65
N ALA A 15 -7.69 -7.31 -7.79
CA ALA A 15 -6.99 -6.67 -6.69
C ALA A 15 -7.86 -5.55 -6.13
N LEU A 16 -8.35 -5.71 -4.91
CA LEU A 16 -9.15 -4.69 -4.23
C LEU A 16 -8.26 -3.81 -3.38
N GLU A 17 -8.34 -2.52 -3.59
CA GLU A 17 -7.71 -1.56 -2.73
C GLU A 17 -8.45 -1.48 -1.39
N MET A 18 -7.70 -1.67 -0.31
CA MET A 18 -8.22 -1.54 1.05
C MET A 18 -8.28 -0.07 1.42
N HIS A 19 -9.46 0.52 1.27
CA HIS A 19 -9.66 1.95 1.46
C HIS A 19 -10.63 2.24 2.62
N PRO A 20 -10.29 3.13 3.55
CA PRO A 20 -11.18 3.54 4.63
C PRO A 20 -12.51 4.09 4.11
N GLY A 21 -13.59 3.72 4.79
CA GLY A 21 -14.95 4.05 4.36
C GLY A 21 -15.57 3.04 3.39
N PHE A 22 -14.81 2.06 2.89
CA PHE A 22 -15.31 0.94 2.08
C PHE A 22 -15.55 -0.31 2.93
N CYS A 23 -16.29 -1.28 2.38
CA CYS A 23 -16.50 -2.58 3.04
C CYS A 23 -15.20 -3.37 3.22
N VAL A 24 -14.22 -3.15 2.33
CA VAL A 24 -12.87 -3.73 2.39
C VAL A 24 -11.91 -2.60 2.70
N TYR A 25 -11.42 -2.52 3.94
CA TYR A 25 -10.57 -1.43 4.41
C TYR A 25 -9.31 -1.90 5.17
N ASN A 26 -9.21 -3.21 5.44
CA ASN A 26 -8.07 -3.82 6.12
C ASN A 26 -7.89 -5.28 5.70
N PRO A 27 -6.78 -5.95 6.08
CA PRO A 27 -6.54 -7.36 5.74
C PRO A 27 -7.69 -8.29 6.14
N GLY A 28 -8.25 -8.12 7.34
CA GLY A 28 -9.33 -8.97 7.83
C GLY A 28 -10.58 -8.91 6.96
N THR A 29 -11.00 -7.72 6.52
CA THR A 29 -12.16 -7.55 5.62
C THR A 29 -11.88 -8.03 4.21
N CYS A 30 -10.64 -7.87 3.71
CA CYS A 30 -10.21 -8.40 2.42
C CYS A 30 -10.24 -9.94 2.42
N LEU A 31 -9.64 -10.57 3.42
CA LEU A 31 -9.60 -12.04 3.55
C LEU A 31 -10.99 -12.64 3.76
N ARG A 32 -11.85 -11.98 4.53
CA ARG A 32 -13.25 -12.41 4.70
C ARG A 32 -14.03 -12.37 3.39
N LEU A 33 -13.82 -11.35 2.55
CA LEU A 33 -14.44 -11.31 1.22
C LEU A 33 -13.86 -12.41 0.32
N ARG A 34 -12.55 -12.62 0.35
CA ARG A 34 -11.87 -13.69 -0.39
C ARG A 34 -12.39 -15.08 0.00
N GLU A 35 -12.59 -15.34 1.29
CA GLU A 35 -13.20 -16.58 1.78
C GLU A 35 -14.61 -16.81 1.20
N ALA A 36 -15.42 -15.74 1.10
CA ALA A 36 -16.79 -15.82 0.60
C ALA A 36 -16.90 -15.94 -0.93
N VAL A 37 -15.93 -15.41 -1.69
CA VAL A 37 -15.99 -15.29 -3.15
C VAL A 37 -15.01 -16.24 -3.85
N GLY A 38 -13.90 -16.56 -3.21
CA GLY A 38 -12.82 -17.39 -3.74
C GLY A 38 -11.57 -16.60 -4.10
N ASP A 39 -10.57 -17.33 -4.57
CA ASP A 39 -9.21 -16.85 -4.85
C ASP A 39 -9.10 -15.84 -5.99
N LEU A 40 -10.19 -15.57 -6.70
CA LEU A 40 -10.24 -14.47 -7.65
C LEU A 40 -9.98 -13.10 -6.99
N ILE A 41 -10.36 -12.97 -5.70
CA ILE A 41 -10.21 -11.74 -4.92
C ILE A 41 -8.88 -11.74 -4.18
N GLY A 42 -8.15 -10.64 -4.26
CA GLY A 42 -6.96 -10.35 -3.47
C GLY A 42 -6.84 -8.86 -3.20
N ALA A 43 -5.77 -8.46 -2.53
CA ALA A 43 -5.52 -7.08 -2.16
C ALA A 43 -4.67 -6.35 -3.21
N ASN A 44 -5.03 -5.12 -3.50
CA ASN A 44 -4.10 -4.07 -3.83
C ASN A 44 -3.73 -3.38 -2.51
N ILE A 45 -2.49 -3.51 -2.08
CA ILE A 45 -2.02 -2.86 -0.86
C ILE A 45 -1.56 -1.45 -1.22
N ASP A 46 -2.24 -0.46 -0.65
CA ASP A 46 -1.77 0.91 -0.63
C ASP A 46 -1.42 1.31 0.82
N PRO A 47 -0.13 1.40 1.17
CA PRO A 47 0.31 1.76 2.51
C PRO A 47 -0.27 3.09 3.00
N SER A 48 -0.48 4.04 2.10
CA SER A 48 -0.90 5.38 2.46
C SER A 48 -2.25 5.41 3.18
N HIS A 49 -3.17 4.51 2.79
CA HIS A 49 -4.47 4.38 3.43
C HIS A 49 -4.42 3.62 4.76
N LEU A 50 -3.39 2.83 4.98
CA LEU A 50 -3.25 1.96 6.14
C LEU A 50 -2.48 2.65 7.27
N TYR A 51 -1.49 3.46 6.94
CA TYR A 51 -0.68 4.21 7.92
C TYR A 51 -1.52 5.09 8.84
N TRP A 52 -2.40 5.91 8.28
CA TRP A 52 -3.20 6.80 9.12
C TRP A 52 -4.30 6.09 9.91
N GLN A 53 -4.62 4.84 9.55
CA GLN A 53 -5.46 3.95 10.35
C GLN A 53 -4.68 3.30 11.52
N GLY A 54 -3.36 3.50 11.61
CA GLY A 54 -2.51 2.92 12.64
C GLY A 54 -2.08 1.47 12.39
N MET A 55 -2.11 1.01 11.14
CA MET A 55 -1.64 -0.33 10.80
C MET A 55 -0.13 -0.36 10.58
N ASP A 56 0.50 -1.46 10.99
CA ASP A 56 1.86 -1.82 10.63
C ASP A 56 1.86 -2.48 9.25
N ILE A 57 2.56 -1.87 8.29
CA ILE A 57 2.54 -2.33 6.90
C ILE A 57 3.23 -3.68 6.72
N LEU A 58 4.25 -3.98 7.52
CA LEU A 58 4.92 -5.28 7.46
C LEU A 58 3.99 -6.40 7.91
N GLU A 59 3.20 -6.17 8.95
CA GLU A 59 2.20 -7.14 9.42
C GLU A 59 1.03 -7.28 8.45
N VAL A 60 0.62 -6.20 7.77
CA VAL A 60 -0.37 -6.25 6.68
C VAL A 60 0.12 -7.12 5.53
N ILE A 61 1.37 -6.91 5.08
CA ILE A 61 1.98 -7.71 4.00
C ILE A 61 2.09 -9.16 4.42
N ARG A 62 2.51 -9.46 5.66
CA ARG A 62 2.59 -10.81 6.19
C ARG A 62 1.23 -11.52 6.17
N ALA A 63 0.21 -10.89 6.77
CA ALA A 63 -1.13 -11.46 6.89
C ALA A 63 -1.76 -11.81 5.54
N LEU A 64 -1.56 -10.97 4.53
CA LEU A 64 -2.06 -11.19 3.17
C LEU A 64 -1.17 -12.16 2.38
N GLY A 65 0.15 -12.07 2.57
CA GLY A 65 1.13 -12.91 1.89
C GLY A 65 1.02 -14.38 2.26
N GLU A 66 0.85 -14.71 3.56
CA GLU A 66 0.60 -16.07 4.05
C GLU A 66 -0.63 -16.72 3.38
N LYS A 67 -1.59 -15.92 2.95
CA LYS A 67 -2.80 -16.34 2.23
C LYS A 67 -2.68 -16.23 0.72
N LYS A 68 -1.50 -15.87 0.18
CA LYS A 68 -1.27 -15.61 -1.25
C LYS A 68 -2.31 -14.64 -1.83
N ALA A 69 -2.66 -13.63 -1.04
CA ALA A 69 -3.72 -12.67 -1.34
C ALA A 69 -3.20 -11.29 -1.79
N ILE A 70 -1.89 -11.10 -1.95
CA ILE A 70 -1.31 -9.86 -2.48
C ILE A 70 -1.31 -9.96 -4.01
N TYR A 71 -2.13 -9.14 -4.68
CA TYR A 71 -2.25 -9.14 -6.13
C TYR A 71 -1.71 -7.89 -6.79
N TYR A 72 -1.62 -6.80 -6.04
CA TYR A 72 -1.04 -5.55 -6.50
C TYR A 72 -0.51 -4.73 -5.33
N PHE A 73 0.37 -3.77 -5.61
CA PHE A 73 0.95 -2.91 -4.59
C PHE A 73 1.10 -1.48 -5.13
N HIS A 74 0.49 -0.51 -4.44
CA HIS A 74 0.70 0.91 -4.67
C HIS A 74 1.84 1.43 -3.80
N ALA A 75 2.78 2.10 -4.42
CA ALA A 75 3.82 2.84 -3.74
C ALA A 75 3.37 4.29 -3.56
N LYS A 76 2.72 4.56 -2.43
CA LYS A 76 2.20 5.85 -2.01
C LYS A 76 2.44 6.04 -0.53
N ASP A 77 2.80 7.22 -0.12
CA ASP A 77 3.20 7.53 1.25
C ASP A 77 2.21 8.44 1.96
N THR A 78 2.26 8.45 3.27
CA THR A 78 1.46 9.33 4.14
C THR A 78 2.34 9.92 5.23
N GLN A 79 2.22 11.21 5.43
CA GLN A 79 2.81 11.90 6.57
C GLN A 79 1.74 12.15 7.62
N MET A 80 1.97 11.62 8.83
CA MET A 80 1.16 11.95 9.99
C MET A 80 1.55 13.34 10.52
N MET A 81 0.57 14.10 10.97
CA MET A 81 0.74 15.42 11.61
C MET A 81 0.43 15.28 13.10
N PRO A 82 1.42 14.90 13.96
CA PRO A 82 1.16 14.47 15.34
C PRO A 82 0.45 15.51 16.20
N HIS A 83 0.71 16.80 15.93
CA HIS A 83 0.04 17.89 16.63
C HIS A 83 -1.49 17.84 16.40
N ASN A 84 -1.89 17.75 15.14
CA ASN A 84 -3.30 17.72 14.77
C ASN A 84 -3.99 16.41 15.18
N VAL A 85 -3.26 15.28 15.07
CA VAL A 85 -3.77 13.96 15.52
C VAL A 85 -4.15 13.98 17.00
N ARG A 86 -3.32 14.59 17.85
CA ARG A 86 -3.57 14.65 19.29
C ARG A 86 -4.82 15.46 19.68
N ILE A 87 -5.26 16.36 18.79
CA ILE A 87 -6.43 17.24 19.04
C ILE A 87 -7.66 16.70 18.32
N ASN A 88 -7.51 16.26 17.06
CA ASN A 88 -8.62 15.96 16.16
C ASN A 88 -8.78 14.45 15.87
N GLY A 89 -7.84 13.60 16.30
CA GLY A 89 -7.81 12.21 15.87
C GLY A 89 -7.44 12.08 14.39
N VAL A 90 -7.71 10.90 13.81
CA VAL A 90 -7.31 10.57 12.42
C VAL A 90 -8.46 10.61 11.41
N LEU A 91 -9.73 10.69 11.86
CA LEU A 91 -10.91 10.78 11.00
C LEU A 91 -11.14 12.21 10.51
N ASP A 92 -10.09 12.86 10.06
CA ASP A 92 -10.09 14.25 9.64
C ASP A 92 -10.70 14.39 8.24
N THR A 93 -11.71 15.28 8.12
CA THR A 93 -12.44 15.56 6.88
C THR A 93 -12.10 16.90 6.26
N LYS A 94 -11.09 17.63 6.78
CA LYS A 94 -10.67 18.90 6.20
C LYS A 94 -10.18 18.74 4.77
N SER A 95 -10.32 19.79 3.97
CA SER A 95 -9.84 19.79 2.59
C SER A 95 -8.33 19.50 2.52
N PHE A 96 -7.89 18.77 1.50
CA PHE A 96 -6.47 18.54 1.22
C PHE A 96 -5.70 19.84 0.92
N THR A 97 -6.39 20.93 0.56
CA THR A 97 -5.78 22.26 0.43
C THR A 97 -5.40 22.90 1.76
N GLN A 98 -5.87 22.34 2.88
CA GLN A 98 -5.58 22.80 4.25
C GLN A 98 -4.55 21.88 4.92
N ALA A 99 -3.47 21.57 4.25
CA ALA A 99 -2.48 20.58 4.68
C ALA A 99 -1.96 20.81 6.12
N ALA A 100 -1.77 22.08 6.53
CA ALA A 100 -1.29 22.43 7.86
C ALA A 100 -2.28 22.04 8.99
N ASP A 101 -3.56 22.00 8.69
CA ASP A 101 -4.62 21.74 9.67
C ASP A 101 -5.07 20.27 9.70
N ARG A 102 -4.59 19.47 8.74
CA ARG A 102 -4.96 18.05 8.64
C ARG A 102 -4.19 17.18 9.63
N SER A 103 -4.81 16.10 10.05
CA SER A 103 -4.17 15.08 10.90
C SER A 103 -3.16 14.22 10.13
N TRP A 104 -3.33 14.11 8.83
CA TRP A 104 -2.42 13.40 7.93
C TRP A 104 -2.59 13.95 6.50
N VAL A 105 -1.54 13.79 5.71
CA VAL A 105 -1.52 14.18 4.30
C VAL A 105 -0.83 13.11 3.47
N PHE A 106 -1.32 12.88 2.25
CA PHE A 106 -0.60 12.03 1.30
C PHE A 106 0.68 12.73 0.86
N ARG A 107 1.72 11.95 0.68
CA ARG A 107 3.04 12.45 0.31
C ARG A 107 3.69 11.60 -0.78
N THR A 108 4.55 12.24 -1.53
CA THR A 108 5.52 11.56 -2.39
C THR A 108 6.39 10.61 -1.57
N LEU A 109 6.75 9.45 -2.13
CA LEU A 109 7.59 8.45 -1.47
C LEU A 109 8.84 9.06 -0.85
N GLY A 110 9.10 8.71 0.42
CA GLY A 110 10.22 9.20 1.20
C GLY A 110 9.97 10.51 1.95
N TYR A 111 8.79 11.14 1.76
CA TYR A 111 8.40 12.36 2.47
C TYR A 111 7.49 12.11 3.68
N GLY A 112 6.89 10.94 3.78
CA GLY A 112 6.20 10.45 4.97
C GLY A 112 7.08 9.50 5.76
N HIS A 113 7.54 8.44 5.10
CA HIS A 113 8.38 7.39 5.66
C HIS A 113 9.69 7.28 4.87
N GLY A 114 10.81 7.08 5.60
CA GLY A 114 12.15 7.09 5.01
C GLY A 114 12.52 5.79 4.28
N ALA A 115 13.71 5.80 3.68
CA ALA A 115 14.23 4.67 2.89
C ALA A 115 14.35 3.37 3.71
N GLN A 116 14.57 3.43 5.01
CA GLN A 116 14.62 2.24 5.86
C GLN A 116 13.28 1.51 5.88
N GLU A 117 12.19 2.22 6.09
CA GLU A 117 10.83 1.69 6.08
C GLU A 117 10.49 1.05 4.73
N TRP A 118 10.74 1.77 3.64
CA TRP A 118 10.46 1.29 2.29
C TRP A 118 11.30 0.09 1.89
N LYS A 119 12.56 0.00 2.34
CA LYS A 119 13.39 -1.21 2.15
C LYS A 119 12.85 -2.41 2.93
N GLN A 120 12.31 -2.19 4.14
CA GLN A 120 11.65 -3.24 4.91
C GLN A 120 10.37 -3.73 4.22
N ILE A 121 9.56 -2.81 3.68
CA ILE A 121 8.36 -3.14 2.89
C ILE A 121 8.72 -4.00 1.68
N VAL A 122 9.69 -3.56 0.87
CA VAL A 122 10.16 -4.32 -0.31
C VAL A 122 10.70 -5.70 0.08
N SER A 123 11.47 -5.77 1.17
CA SER A 123 11.99 -7.04 1.68
C SER A 123 10.86 -7.98 2.12
N MET A 124 9.85 -7.46 2.81
CA MET A 124 8.72 -8.26 3.25
C MET A 124 7.86 -8.75 2.07
N LEU A 125 7.62 -7.90 1.07
CA LEU A 125 6.95 -8.31 -0.17
C LEU A 125 7.69 -9.49 -0.83
N LYS A 126 9.02 -9.40 -0.94
CA LYS A 126 9.85 -10.47 -1.50
C LYS A 126 9.81 -11.75 -0.65
N ILE A 127 9.89 -11.63 0.69
CA ILE A 127 9.77 -12.78 1.62
C ILE A 127 8.41 -13.48 1.44
N MET A 128 7.34 -12.72 1.23
CA MET A 128 6.00 -13.26 0.98
C MET A 128 5.78 -13.76 -0.45
N GLY A 129 6.82 -13.73 -1.29
CA GLY A 129 6.78 -14.23 -2.66
C GLY A 129 6.02 -13.32 -3.64
N TYR A 130 5.88 -12.04 -3.33
CA TYR A 130 5.33 -11.07 -4.27
C TYR A 130 6.38 -10.72 -5.33
N ASP A 131 6.06 -10.99 -6.58
CA ASP A 131 6.91 -10.76 -7.76
C ASP A 131 6.10 -10.12 -8.89
N ASP A 132 5.28 -9.14 -8.55
CA ASP A 132 4.43 -8.42 -9.47
C ASP A 132 4.75 -6.91 -9.41
N SER A 133 3.96 -6.09 -10.09
CA SER A 133 4.22 -4.66 -10.22
C SER A 133 4.08 -3.89 -8.91
N VAL A 134 5.01 -2.96 -8.68
CA VAL A 134 4.90 -1.90 -7.66
C VAL A 134 4.68 -0.59 -8.40
N SER A 135 3.47 -0.04 -8.36
CA SER A 135 3.13 1.18 -9.08
C SER A 135 3.11 2.40 -8.16
N ILE A 136 3.70 3.48 -8.64
CA ILE A 136 3.69 4.76 -7.93
C ILE A 136 2.34 5.44 -8.15
N GLU A 137 1.68 5.83 -7.06
CA GLU A 137 0.52 6.70 -7.06
C GLU A 137 0.88 8.04 -6.45
N HIS A 138 0.55 9.15 -7.13
CA HIS A 138 0.91 10.50 -6.70
C HIS A 138 -0.33 11.31 -6.34
N GLU A 139 -0.47 11.63 -5.06
CA GLU A 139 -1.51 12.52 -4.50
C GLU A 139 -0.92 13.52 -3.49
N ASP A 140 0.30 13.98 -3.72
CA ASP A 140 0.97 14.95 -2.85
C ASP A 140 0.51 16.38 -3.17
N GLY A 141 -0.25 16.99 -2.26
CA GLY A 141 -0.71 18.38 -2.41
C GLY A 141 0.36 19.45 -2.25
N LEU A 142 1.58 19.08 -1.82
CA LEU A 142 2.72 20.00 -1.63
C LEU A 142 3.74 19.95 -2.78
N MET A 143 3.53 19.08 -3.76
CA MET A 143 4.48 18.84 -4.83
C MET A 143 3.77 18.68 -6.17
N SER A 144 4.35 19.26 -7.24
CA SER A 144 3.78 19.08 -8.56
C SER A 144 3.82 17.61 -9.00
N PRO A 145 2.87 17.13 -9.82
CA PRO A 145 2.86 15.74 -10.29
C PRO A 145 4.18 15.33 -10.97
N LYS A 146 4.77 16.20 -11.76
CA LYS A 146 6.06 15.92 -12.43
C LYS A 146 7.19 15.75 -11.44
N GLU A 147 7.38 16.71 -10.54
CA GLU A 147 8.44 16.66 -9.52
C GLU A 147 8.23 15.47 -8.59
N GLY A 148 7.00 15.24 -8.13
CA GLY A 148 6.67 14.14 -7.24
C GLY A 148 6.95 12.79 -7.88
N LEU A 149 6.57 12.59 -9.15
CA LEU A 149 6.83 11.34 -9.86
C LEU A 149 8.34 11.10 -10.06
N GLU A 150 9.10 12.12 -10.49
CA GLU A 150 10.55 12.02 -10.67
C GLU A 150 11.26 11.63 -9.36
N LYS A 151 10.88 12.27 -8.25
CA LYS A 151 11.42 11.98 -6.92
C LYS A 151 11.02 10.59 -6.41
N ALA A 152 9.75 10.21 -6.58
CA ALA A 152 9.26 8.90 -6.18
C ALA A 152 9.97 7.77 -6.92
N ILE A 153 10.18 7.90 -8.25
CA ILE A 153 10.92 6.94 -9.06
C ILE A 153 12.37 6.82 -8.57
N SER A 154 13.04 7.95 -8.35
CA SER A 154 14.43 7.97 -7.88
C SER A 154 14.56 7.32 -6.51
N PHE A 155 13.65 7.63 -5.59
CA PHE A 155 13.61 7.05 -4.25
C PHE A 155 13.34 5.54 -4.28
N LEU A 156 12.31 5.10 -5.01
CA LEU A 156 11.91 3.71 -5.08
C LEU A 156 12.99 2.84 -5.72
N LYS A 157 13.68 3.33 -6.73
CA LYS A 157 14.84 2.64 -7.34
C LYS A 157 15.95 2.33 -6.33
N GLY A 158 16.11 3.15 -5.30
CA GLY A 158 17.05 2.92 -4.20
C GLY A 158 16.56 1.93 -3.14
N CYS A 159 15.30 1.52 -3.20
CA CYS A 159 14.68 0.62 -2.23
C CYS A 159 14.40 -0.78 -2.80
N VAL A 160 14.13 -0.90 -4.11
CA VAL A 160 13.76 -2.18 -4.73
C VAL A 160 14.94 -3.14 -4.82
N ILE A 161 14.64 -4.43 -4.71
CA ILE A 161 15.58 -5.53 -4.91
C ILE A 161 15.39 -6.02 -6.35
N THR A 162 16.42 -5.86 -7.19
CA THR A 162 16.34 -6.13 -8.63
C THR A 162 16.97 -7.44 -9.07
N GLN A 163 17.67 -8.12 -8.17
CA GLN A 163 18.36 -9.39 -8.49
C GLN A 163 18.03 -10.44 -7.43
N ASP A 164 17.79 -11.66 -7.87
CA ASP A 164 17.62 -12.78 -6.98
C ASP A 164 18.97 -13.33 -6.53
N ASN A 165 19.05 -13.69 -5.24
CA ASN A 165 20.19 -14.45 -4.74
C ASN A 165 19.95 -15.92 -5.06
N THR A 166 20.61 -16.42 -6.11
CA THR A 166 20.50 -17.81 -6.56
C THR A 166 21.48 -18.76 -5.87
N ASN A 167 22.43 -18.23 -5.10
CA ASN A 167 23.47 -19.02 -4.45
C ASN A 167 23.77 -18.50 -3.02
N MET A 168 23.18 -19.17 -2.04
CA MET A 168 23.47 -18.94 -0.62
C MET A 168 24.55 -19.91 -0.15
N TRP A 169 25.80 -19.65 -0.56
CA TRP A 169 26.94 -20.53 -0.26
C TRP A 169 27.24 -20.69 1.25
N TRP A 170 26.64 -19.88 2.09
CA TRP A 170 26.76 -19.91 3.57
C TRP A 170 25.58 -20.64 4.26
N ALA A 171 24.54 -21.07 3.57
CA ALA A 171 23.34 -21.72 4.12
C ALA A 171 23.37 -23.24 4.00
#